data_187799889d24bbae9b6229f9b0dfe236
#
_entry.id   187799889d24bbae9b6229f9b0dfe236
#
_cell.length_a   1.000
_cell.length_b   1.000
_cell.length_c   1.000
_cell.angle_alpha   90.00
_cell.angle_beta   90.00
_cell.angle_gamma   90.00
#
_symmetry.space_group_name_H-M   'P 1'
#
loop_
_entity.id
_entity.type
_entity.pdbx_description
1 polymer ?
#
loop_
_entity_poly.entity_id
_entity_poly.type
_entity_poly.pdbx_seq_one_letter_code
_entity_poly.pdbx_strand_id
1 'polypeptide(L)'
;MNPQPINRLITDDHEDNDPANISMKTTPGLRVFKPIIPDIPKRDPKIYLDDAWTKLKPAIRTIFLDEPQDYHCSEIFNAVHKAWWSKSSGETLYKLILEECEIYISAAIQYFESHCDDDPSVFLPLMENCCLEFRRKLQDLCSIAYEGHTVGLKSLWDLGIELFPKHLCLASKVRDKLLSINLNLIRDQRLGKAVDTTQLKNLWVLLHGPWFYKSGFFEKPFMDCAVEFYSAESLQFKEQSDIPHYLKHVEQMLRKEKENCRHLYFFRGFKKSLMEAVERILLRDHVSVILEK
;
A
#
# COMPACT_ATOMS: atom_id res chain seq x y z
N MET A 1 27.87 -6.73 20.68
CA MET A 1 27.94 -5.53 19.84
C MET A 1 26.55 -5.31 19.26
N ASN A 2 25.82 -4.33 19.80
CA ASN A 2 24.45 -4.00 19.43
C ASN A 2 24.44 -3.00 18.26
N PRO A 3 23.66 -3.18 17.20
CA PRO A 3 23.44 -2.11 16.22
C PRO A 3 22.37 -1.15 16.73
N GLN A 4 22.68 0.11 16.76
CA GLN A 4 21.82 1.22 17.11
C GLN A 4 20.79 1.53 16.00
N PRO A 5 19.57 1.96 16.34
CA PRO A 5 18.57 2.36 15.34
C PRO A 5 18.83 3.79 14.85
N ILE A 6 18.78 3.95 13.53
CA ILE A 6 18.83 5.26 12.89
C ILE A 6 17.45 5.90 12.95
N ASN A 7 17.23 6.69 14.01
CA ASN A 7 16.17 7.70 14.05
C ASN A 7 16.81 9.05 13.79
N ARG A 8 16.50 9.69 12.68
CA ARG A 8 16.67 11.16 12.57
C ARG A 8 15.70 11.79 11.57
N LEU A 9 14.85 12.62 12.15
CA LEU A 9 14.43 13.97 11.78
C LEU A 9 13.41 14.12 10.62
N ILE A 10 12.19 14.34 11.04
CA ILE A 10 11.30 15.28 10.36
C ILE A 10 10.97 16.34 11.40
N THR A 11 11.60 17.50 11.28
CA THR A 11 11.17 18.75 11.91
C THR A 11 10.32 19.51 10.92
N ASP A 12 9.08 19.78 11.33
CA ASP A 12 8.22 20.79 10.70
C ASP A 12 8.82 22.17 10.93
N ASP A 13 9.07 22.91 9.85
CA ASP A 13 9.08 24.36 9.87
C ASP A 13 8.44 24.87 8.58
N HIS A 14 7.28 25.50 8.77
CA HIS A 14 6.63 26.36 7.79
C HIS A 14 7.37 27.68 7.72
N GLU A 15 7.86 28.02 6.55
CA GLU A 15 8.01 29.43 6.14
C GLU A 15 7.68 29.56 4.66
N ASP A 16 6.64 30.36 4.40
CA ASP A 16 6.30 30.93 3.10
C ASP A 16 7.45 31.76 2.57
N ASN A 17 7.96 31.45 1.38
CA ASN A 17 8.74 32.39 0.59
C ASN A 17 8.49 32.21 -0.91
N ASP A 18 7.98 33.28 -1.49
CA ASP A 18 7.68 33.56 -2.88
C ASP A 18 8.95 33.43 -3.77
N PRO A 19 8.93 32.70 -4.89
CA PRO A 19 10.10 32.59 -5.75
C PRO A 19 10.05 33.61 -6.89
N ALA A 20 10.47 34.82 -6.63
CA ALA A 20 10.85 35.75 -7.68
C ALA A 20 12.35 36.06 -7.57
N ASN A 21 13.09 35.71 -8.63
CA ASN A 21 14.44 36.23 -8.93
C ASN A 21 15.65 35.54 -8.29
N ILE A 22 16.06 34.39 -8.86
CA ILE A 22 17.45 33.94 -8.74
C ILE A 22 18.11 33.92 -10.10
N SER A 23 18.93 34.97 -10.33
CA SER A 23 19.88 35.04 -11.44
C SER A 23 20.88 33.89 -11.36
N MET A 24 20.86 32.99 -12.37
CA MET A 24 21.84 31.92 -12.53
C MET A 24 23.24 32.51 -12.78
N LYS A 25 24.09 32.48 -11.74
CA LYS A 25 25.55 32.58 -11.92
C LYS A 25 26.04 31.21 -12.42
N THR A 26 26.46 31.15 -13.67
CA THR A 26 27.13 30.01 -14.26
C THR A 26 28.44 29.71 -13.57
N THR A 27 28.53 28.59 -12.88
CA THR A 27 29.79 28.08 -12.32
C THR A 27 30.58 27.37 -13.43
N PRO A 28 31.82 27.76 -13.73
CA PRO A 28 32.63 27.07 -14.73
C PRO A 28 33.19 25.79 -14.15
N GLY A 29 32.90 24.63 -14.76
CA GLY A 29 33.63 23.39 -14.49
C GLY A 29 32.87 22.10 -14.30
N LEU A 30 31.54 22.07 -14.42
CA LEU A 30 30.84 20.78 -14.47
C LEU A 30 31.09 20.14 -15.84
N ARG A 31 32.04 19.20 -15.88
CA ARG A 31 32.15 18.27 -17.01
C ARG A 31 30.86 17.45 -17.03
N VAL A 32 29.98 17.77 -17.99
CA VAL A 32 28.84 16.92 -18.31
C VAL A 32 29.42 15.59 -18.78
N PHE A 33 29.41 14.57 -17.93
CA PHE A 33 29.67 13.21 -18.35
C PHE A 33 28.56 12.85 -19.35
N LYS A 34 28.88 12.93 -20.65
CA LYS A 34 28.06 12.24 -21.65
C LYS A 34 28.20 10.75 -21.34
N PRO A 35 27.11 10.03 -21.03
CA PRO A 35 27.22 8.57 -20.90
C PRO A 35 27.81 8.07 -22.22
N ILE A 36 28.87 7.26 -22.12
CA ILE A 36 29.40 6.52 -23.28
C ILE A 36 28.31 5.54 -23.65
N ILE A 37 27.51 5.89 -24.64
CA ILE A 37 26.51 5.03 -25.21
C ILE A 37 27.30 3.95 -25.96
N PRO A 38 27.29 2.68 -25.51
CA PRO A 38 27.97 1.61 -26.23
C PRO A 38 27.36 1.53 -27.62
N ASP A 39 28.21 1.36 -28.63
CA ASP A 39 27.77 1.20 -30.01
C ASP A 39 27.08 -0.17 -30.13
N ILE A 40 25.77 -0.19 -29.88
CA ILE A 40 24.98 -1.42 -29.98
C ILE A 40 24.78 -1.67 -31.50
N PRO A 41 25.23 -2.81 -32.01
CA PRO A 41 25.03 -3.16 -33.41
C PRO A 41 23.55 -3.02 -33.77
N LYS A 42 23.23 -2.35 -34.88
CA LYS A 42 21.87 -2.20 -35.40
C LYS A 42 21.30 -3.55 -35.83
N ARG A 43 20.98 -4.41 -34.88
CA ARG A 43 20.26 -5.68 -35.12
C ARG A 43 18.76 -5.43 -34.92
N ASP A 44 17.96 -6.35 -35.44
CA ASP A 44 16.51 -6.34 -35.21
C ASP A 44 16.23 -6.27 -33.71
N PRO A 45 15.45 -5.29 -33.24
CA PRO A 45 15.07 -5.17 -31.85
C PRO A 45 14.49 -6.46 -31.22
N LYS A 46 13.83 -7.28 -32.05
CA LYS A 46 13.27 -8.56 -31.65
C LYS A 46 14.34 -9.55 -31.15
N ILE A 47 15.52 -9.56 -31.75
CA ILE A 47 16.61 -10.44 -31.34
C ILE A 47 17.07 -10.14 -29.90
N TYR A 48 17.13 -8.85 -29.55
CA TYR A 48 17.48 -8.43 -28.19
C TYR A 48 16.39 -8.77 -27.17
N LEU A 49 15.11 -8.64 -27.57
CA LEU A 49 13.98 -9.04 -26.74
C LEU A 49 13.99 -10.54 -26.47
N ASP A 50 14.17 -11.35 -27.50
CA ASP A 50 14.17 -12.81 -27.40
C ASP A 50 15.35 -13.31 -26.53
N ASP A 51 16.56 -12.73 -26.70
CA ASP A 51 17.73 -13.05 -25.86
C ASP A 51 17.50 -12.66 -24.40
N ALA A 52 16.96 -11.46 -24.16
CA ALA A 52 16.65 -10.98 -22.81
C ALA A 52 15.61 -11.88 -22.14
N TRP A 53 14.50 -12.18 -22.82
CA TRP A 53 13.42 -12.97 -22.27
C TRP A 53 13.83 -14.43 -21.99
N THR A 54 14.59 -15.03 -22.88
CA THR A 54 15.11 -16.42 -22.71
C THR A 54 15.94 -16.56 -21.45
N LYS A 55 16.70 -15.52 -21.08
CA LYS A 55 17.54 -15.52 -19.87
C LYS A 55 16.78 -15.06 -18.62
N LEU A 56 15.91 -14.07 -18.75
CA LEU A 56 15.23 -13.46 -17.62
C LEU A 56 14.07 -14.34 -17.09
N LYS A 57 13.29 -14.96 -17.97
CA LYS A 57 12.14 -15.76 -17.55
C LYS A 57 12.52 -16.91 -16.57
N PRO A 58 13.55 -17.74 -16.80
CA PRO A 58 13.99 -18.72 -15.82
C PRO A 58 14.42 -18.09 -14.50
N ALA A 59 15.12 -16.95 -14.53
CA ALA A 59 15.55 -16.26 -13.33
C ALA A 59 14.36 -15.71 -12.51
N ILE A 60 13.31 -15.18 -13.15
CA ILE A 60 12.07 -14.80 -12.47
C ILE A 60 11.48 -16.01 -11.76
N ARG A 61 11.41 -17.14 -12.44
CA ARG A 61 10.91 -18.39 -11.85
C ARG A 61 11.72 -18.79 -10.62
N THR A 62 13.04 -18.83 -10.72
CA THR A 62 13.94 -19.14 -9.60
C THR A 62 13.72 -18.22 -8.40
N ILE A 63 13.59 -16.91 -8.64
CA ILE A 63 13.31 -15.91 -7.57
C ILE A 63 11.95 -16.19 -6.90
N PHE A 64 10.90 -16.40 -7.68
CA PHE A 64 9.55 -16.54 -7.12
C PHE A 64 9.28 -17.90 -6.48
N LEU A 65 9.96 -18.95 -6.91
CA LEU A 65 9.83 -20.30 -6.34
C LEU A 65 10.88 -20.61 -5.25
N ASP A 66 11.76 -19.66 -4.90
CA ASP A 66 12.88 -19.84 -3.96
C ASP A 66 13.77 -21.04 -4.35
N GLU A 67 13.91 -21.26 -5.66
CA GLU A 67 14.84 -22.27 -6.19
C GLU A 67 16.29 -21.79 -6.02
N PRO A 68 17.28 -22.69 -5.94
CA PRO A 68 18.68 -22.31 -5.92
C PRO A 68 19.05 -21.48 -7.15
N GLN A 69 19.80 -20.39 -6.96
CA GLN A 69 20.21 -19.51 -8.05
C GLN A 69 21.10 -20.27 -9.04
N ASP A 70 20.58 -20.47 -10.24
CA ASP A 70 21.26 -21.11 -11.38
C ASP A 70 21.32 -20.16 -12.59
N TYR A 71 21.63 -18.88 -12.32
CA TYR A 71 21.77 -17.87 -13.37
C TYR A 71 22.86 -16.85 -13.05
N HIS A 72 23.44 -16.27 -14.10
CA HIS A 72 24.44 -15.22 -13.99
C HIS A 72 23.80 -13.83 -14.12
N CYS A 73 23.70 -13.11 -13.01
CA CYS A 73 23.09 -11.76 -12.98
C CYS A 73 23.66 -10.81 -14.05
N SER A 74 24.98 -10.86 -14.29
CA SER A 74 25.65 -10.00 -15.29
C SER A 74 25.21 -10.29 -16.72
N GLU A 75 24.95 -11.55 -17.06
CA GLU A 75 24.48 -11.93 -18.40
C GLU A 75 23.03 -11.49 -18.62
N ILE A 76 22.17 -11.69 -17.61
CA ILE A 76 20.78 -11.23 -17.66
C ILE A 76 20.76 -9.72 -17.77
N PHE A 77 21.47 -9.01 -16.90
CA PHE A 77 21.55 -7.56 -16.89
C PHE A 77 21.96 -7.02 -18.27
N ASN A 78 23.01 -7.58 -18.89
CA ASN A 78 23.49 -7.16 -20.20
C ASN A 78 22.45 -7.43 -21.31
N ALA A 79 21.75 -8.57 -21.26
CA ALA A 79 20.72 -8.90 -22.25
C ALA A 79 19.50 -7.97 -22.11
N VAL A 80 19.02 -7.77 -20.88
CA VAL A 80 17.91 -6.90 -20.54
C VAL A 80 18.23 -5.45 -20.89
N HIS A 81 19.43 -4.97 -20.54
CA HIS A 81 19.87 -3.62 -20.91
C HIS A 81 19.83 -3.38 -22.42
N LYS A 82 20.26 -4.36 -23.24
CA LYS A 82 20.17 -4.24 -24.70
C LYS A 82 18.72 -4.20 -25.20
N ALA A 83 17.83 -4.95 -24.61
CA ALA A 83 16.40 -4.93 -24.97
C ALA A 83 15.74 -3.58 -24.65
N TRP A 84 16.14 -2.90 -23.57
CA TRP A 84 15.63 -1.58 -23.21
C TRP A 84 16.08 -0.45 -24.15
N TRP A 85 17.11 -0.63 -24.96
CA TRP A 85 17.53 0.38 -25.94
C TRP A 85 16.51 0.65 -27.03
N SER A 86 15.69 -0.32 -27.37
CA SER A 86 14.56 -0.13 -28.27
C SER A 86 13.29 0.07 -27.46
N LYS A 87 12.61 1.20 -27.65
CA LYS A 87 11.35 1.49 -26.97
C LYS A 87 10.34 0.34 -27.11
N SER A 88 10.19 -0.19 -28.32
CA SER A 88 9.26 -1.29 -28.61
C SER A 88 9.62 -2.58 -27.87
N SER A 89 10.91 -2.96 -27.85
CA SER A 89 11.38 -4.16 -27.15
C SER A 89 11.29 -3.98 -25.64
N GLY A 90 11.64 -2.80 -25.12
CA GLY A 90 11.53 -2.48 -23.70
C GLY A 90 10.08 -2.53 -23.19
N GLU A 91 9.14 -1.92 -23.92
CA GLU A 91 7.72 -1.98 -23.56
C GLU A 91 7.16 -3.41 -23.61
N THR A 92 7.63 -4.22 -24.57
CA THR A 92 7.22 -5.64 -24.66
C THR A 92 7.83 -6.45 -23.52
N LEU A 93 9.12 -6.29 -23.23
CA LEU A 93 9.80 -6.95 -22.14
C LEU A 93 9.14 -6.62 -20.79
N TYR A 94 8.80 -5.36 -20.58
CA TYR A 94 8.08 -4.89 -19.41
C TYR A 94 6.75 -5.62 -19.21
N LYS A 95 5.94 -5.75 -20.26
CA LYS A 95 4.67 -6.49 -20.21
C LYS A 95 4.88 -7.96 -19.87
N LEU A 96 5.87 -8.60 -20.49
CA LEU A 96 6.19 -10.00 -20.25
C LEU A 96 6.62 -10.23 -18.78
N ILE A 97 7.40 -9.32 -18.19
CA ILE A 97 7.77 -9.38 -16.79
C ILE A 97 6.53 -9.29 -15.89
N LEU A 98 5.62 -8.36 -16.18
CA LEU A 98 4.41 -8.19 -15.39
C LEU A 98 3.48 -9.41 -15.50
N GLU A 99 3.29 -9.95 -16.70
CA GLU A 99 2.50 -11.16 -16.93
C GLU A 99 3.06 -12.34 -16.14
N GLU A 100 4.39 -12.51 -16.10
CA GLU A 100 5.01 -13.57 -15.31
C GLU A 100 4.82 -13.33 -13.80
N CYS A 101 4.95 -12.09 -13.30
CA CYS A 101 4.68 -11.76 -11.90
C CYS A 101 3.20 -12.04 -11.54
N GLU A 102 2.25 -11.74 -12.43
CA GLU A 102 0.82 -11.99 -12.20
C GLU A 102 0.51 -13.48 -12.02
N ILE A 103 1.26 -14.39 -12.66
CA ILE A 103 1.10 -15.84 -12.48
C ILE A 103 1.37 -16.22 -11.00
N TYR A 104 2.46 -15.73 -10.43
CA TYR A 104 2.82 -16.05 -9.04
C TYR A 104 1.88 -15.38 -8.03
N ILE A 105 1.46 -14.15 -8.30
CA ILE A 105 0.47 -13.46 -7.47
C ILE A 105 -0.85 -14.24 -7.50
N SER A 106 -1.30 -14.67 -8.66
CA SER A 106 -2.55 -15.42 -8.81
C SER A 106 -2.51 -16.74 -8.04
N ALA A 107 -1.38 -17.45 -8.09
CA ALA A 107 -1.18 -18.68 -7.32
C ALA A 107 -1.22 -18.41 -5.79
N ALA A 108 -0.58 -17.34 -5.32
CA ALA A 108 -0.63 -16.92 -3.93
C ALA A 108 -2.06 -16.56 -3.49
N ILE A 109 -2.82 -15.86 -4.33
CA ILE A 109 -4.22 -15.51 -4.03
C ILE A 109 -5.10 -16.76 -3.95
N GLN A 110 -4.94 -17.72 -4.86
CA GLN A 110 -5.65 -19.00 -4.80
C GLN A 110 -5.35 -19.77 -3.51
N TYR A 111 -4.09 -19.73 -3.07
CA TYR A 111 -3.72 -20.32 -1.78
C TYR A 111 -4.46 -19.66 -0.62
N PHE A 112 -4.56 -18.32 -0.60
CA PHE A 112 -5.34 -17.61 0.43
C PHE A 112 -6.83 -17.88 0.35
N GLU A 113 -7.40 -18.05 -0.85
CA GLU A 113 -8.82 -18.42 -1.00
C GLU A 113 -9.13 -19.75 -0.34
N SER A 114 -8.19 -20.72 -0.37
CA SER A 114 -8.36 -22.00 0.30
C SER A 114 -8.21 -21.93 1.83
N HIS A 115 -7.64 -20.85 2.37
CA HIS A 115 -7.43 -20.61 3.81
C HIS A 115 -8.35 -19.51 4.38
N CYS A 116 -9.35 -19.08 3.62
CA CYS A 116 -10.28 -18.05 4.09
C CYS A 116 -11.14 -18.47 5.30
N ASP A 117 -11.30 -19.76 5.53
CA ASP A 117 -12.05 -20.30 6.66
C ASP A 117 -11.19 -20.41 7.94
N ASP A 118 -9.87 -20.22 7.83
CA ASP A 118 -8.96 -20.29 8.97
C ASP A 118 -9.23 -19.15 9.97
N ASP A 119 -8.81 -19.38 11.22
CA ASP A 119 -8.87 -18.37 12.26
C ASP A 119 -8.04 -17.13 11.87
N PRO A 120 -8.51 -15.89 12.17
CA PRO A 120 -7.76 -14.67 11.90
C PRO A 120 -6.32 -14.67 12.42
N SER A 121 -6.06 -15.32 13.57
CA SER A 121 -4.72 -15.42 14.16
C SER A 121 -3.74 -16.25 13.31
N VAL A 122 -4.25 -17.12 12.45
CA VAL A 122 -3.46 -17.91 11.49
C VAL A 122 -3.41 -17.20 10.14
N PHE A 123 -4.55 -16.72 9.67
CA PHE A 123 -4.70 -16.12 8.34
C PHE A 123 -3.89 -14.83 8.18
N LEU A 124 -3.88 -13.94 9.19
CA LEU A 124 -3.21 -12.66 9.09
C LEU A 124 -1.67 -12.75 9.01
N PRO A 125 -0.99 -13.52 9.89
CA PRO A 125 0.45 -13.73 9.76
C PRO A 125 0.85 -14.37 8.43
N LEU A 126 0.03 -15.30 7.92
CA LEU A 126 0.24 -15.92 6.63
C LEU A 126 0.20 -14.88 5.49
N MET A 127 -0.80 -14.00 5.51
CA MET A 127 -0.95 -12.91 4.54
C MET A 127 0.22 -11.91 4.64
N GLU A 128 0.58 -11.50 5.84
CA GLU A 128 1.69 -10.57 6.09
C GLU A 128 3.02 -11.13 5.57
N ASN A 129 3.33 -12.37 5.90
CA ASN A 129 4.54 -13.05 5.43
C ASN A 129 4.57 -13.14 3.91
N CYS A 130 3.46 -13.50 3.26
CA CYS A 130 3.40 -13.55 1.80
C CYS A 130 3.66 -12.17 1.16
N CYS A 131 3.10 -11.11 1.72
CA CYS A 131 3.35 -9.75 1.22
C CYS A 131 4.82 -9.32 1.39
N LEU A 132 5.44 -9.65 2.52
CA LEU A 132 6.86 -9.37 2.76
C LEU A 132 7.74 -10.15 1.78
N GLU A 133 7.46 -11.44 1.60
CA GLU A 133 8.16 -12.29 0.65
C GLU A 133 8.00 -11.81 -0.79
N PHE A 134 6.79 -11.43 -1.19
CA PHE A 134 6.57 -10.85 -2.51
C PHE A 134 7.39 -9.58 -2.74
N ARG A 135 7.44 -8.68 -1.75
CA ARG A 135 8.26 -7.46 -1.84
C ARG A 135 9.75 -7.78 -1.95
N ARG A 136 10.25 -8.74 -1.19
CA ARG A 136 11.65 -9.20 -1.27
C ARG A 136 11.96 -9.73 -2.68
N LYS A 137 11.13 -10.64 -3.18
CA LYS A 137 11.27 -11.22 -4.52
C LYS A 137 11.19 -10.17 -5.63
N LEU A 138 10.31 -9.19 -5.47
CA LEU A 138 10.23 -8.05 -6.39
C LEU A 138 11.51 -7.21 -6.37
N GLN A 139 12.12 -7.00 -5.21
CA GLN A 139 13.39 -6.29 -5.07
C GLN A 139 14.52 -7.05 -5.77
N ASP A 140 14.59 -8.38 -5.59
CA ASP A 140 15.55 -9.24 -6.26
C ASP A 140 15.35 -9.17 -7.79
N LEU A 141 14.12 -9.24 -8.27
CA LEU A 141 13.78 -9.07 -9.69
C LEU A 141 14.24 -7.71 -10.22
N CYS A 142 13.93 -6.62 -9.52
CA CYS A 142 14.36 -5.27 -9.93
C CYS A 142 15.89 -5.14 -10.00
N SER A 143 16.64 -5.91 -9.23
CA SER A 143 18.11 -5.89 -9.26
C SER A 143 18.70 -6.47 -10.55
N ILE A 144 18.02 -7.41 -11.19
CA ILE A 144 18.45 -8.07 -12.42
C ILE A 144 17.74 -7.55 -13.68
N ALA A 145 16.50 -7.06 -13.54
CA ALA A 145 15.71 -6.50 -14.60
C ALA A 145 15.94 -4.98 -14.68
N TYR A 146 17.13 -4.56 -15.13
CA TYR A 146 17.50 -3.15 -15.27
C TYR A 146 16.42 -2.37 -16.03
N GLU A 147 15.84 -1.37 -15.39
CA GLU A 147 14.92 -0.45 -16.04
C GLU A 147 15.69 0.64 -16.76
N GLY A 148 15.77 0.54 -18.09
CA GLY A 148 16.09 1.71 -18.90
C GLY A 148 15.01 2.79 -18.69
N HIS A 149 15.40 4.06 -18.74
CA HIS A 149 14.46 5.18 -18.62
C HIS A 149 13.45 5.17 -19.81
N THR A 150 12.41 4.36 -19.70
CA THR A 150 11.27 4.42 -20.60
C THR A 150 10.38 5.56 -20.15
N VAL A 151 10.48 6.68 -20.87
CA VAL A 151 9.64 7.86 -20.62
C VAL A 151 8.17 7.45 -20.65
N GLY A 152 7.50 7.57 -19.52
CA GLY A 152 6.05 7.35 -19.41
C GLY A 152 5.62 5.99 -18.83
N LEU A 153 6.53 5.04 -18.56
CA LEU A 153 6.23 3.82 -17.82
C LEU A 153 6.52 4.01 -16.31
N LYS A 154 5.70 3.37 -15.47
CA LYS A 154 6.00 3.26 -14.04
C LYS A 154 7.19 2.32 -13.84
N SER A 155 7.93 2.50 -12.75
CA SER A 155 8.97 1.53 -12.40
C SER A 155 8.39 0.13 -12.15
N LEU A 156 9.17 -0.91 -12.39
CA LEU A 156 8.77 -2.30 -12.07
C LEU A 156 8.45 -2.44 -10.58
N TRP A 157 9.19 -1.71 -9.73
CA TRP A 157 8.93 -1.66 -8.31
C TRP A 157 7.54 -1.07 -8.00
N ASP A 158 7.23 0.11 -8.53
CA ASP A 158 5.95 0.78 -8.28
C ASP A 158 4.77 -0.05 -8.78
N LEU A 159 4.91 -0.65 -9.97
CA LEU A 159 3.88 -1.52 -10.52
C LEU A 159 3.76 -2.83 -9.74
N GLY A 160 4.87 -3.45 -9.37
CA GLY A 160 4.86 -4.68 -8.59
C GLY A 160 4.19 -4.48 -7.23
N ILE A 161 4.44 -3.35 -6.56
CA ILE A 161 3.74 -3.00 -5.31
C ILE A 161 2.23 -2.82 -5.55
N GLU A 162 1.81 -2.32 -6.70
CA GLU A 162 0.40 -2.14 -7.02
C GLU A 162 -0.30 -3.44 -7.46
N LEU A 163 0.44 -4.39 -8.05
CA LEU A 163 -0.13 -5.64 -8.58
C LEU A 163 -0.75 -6.52 -7.49
N PHE A 164 -0.03 -6.74 -6.40
CA PHE A 164 -0.51 -7.62 -5.33
C PHE A 164 -1.83 -7.11 -4.72
N PRO A 165 -1.95 -5.85 -4.27
CA PRO A 165 -3.22 -5.31 -3.80
C PRO A 165 -4.32 -5.33 -4.87
N LYS A 166 -3.99 -5.13 -6.16
CA LYS A 166 -4.96 -5.22 -7.27
C LYS A 166 -5.59 -6.60 -7.32
N HIS A 167 -4.77 -7.66 -7.36
CA HIS A 167 -5.24 -9.03 -7.40
C HIS A 167 -6.00 -9.42 -6.13
N LEU A 168 -5.55 -8.96 -4.97
CA LEU A 168 -6.24 -9.14 -3.70
C LEU A 168 -7.65 -8.54 -3.70
N CYS A 169 -7.81 -7.34 -4.28
CA CYS A 169 -9.13 -6.70 -4.43
C CYS A 169 -10.07 -7.50 -5.33
N LEU A 170 -9.54 -8.19 -6.35
CA LEU A 170 -10.34 -8.98 -7.29
C LEU A 170 -10.79 -10.32 -6.67
N ALA A 171 -10.03 -10.87 -5.74
CA ALA A 171 -10.35 -12.11 -5.02
C ALA A 171 -11.39 -11.86 -3.92
N SER A 172 -12.66 -12.01 -4.24
CA SER A 172 -13.78 -11.61 -3.36
C SER A 172 -13.70 -12.25 -1.98
N LYS A 173 -13.43 -13.56 -1.88
CA LYS A 173 -13.35 -14.27 -0.60
C LYS A 173 -12.25 -13.72 0.31
N VAL A 174 -11.03 -13.58 -0.21
CA VAL A 174 -9.87 -13.07 0.53
C VAL A 174 -10.11 -11.63 0.96
N ARG A 175 -10.60 -10.82 0.04
CA ARG A 175 -10.98 -9.43 0.26
C ARG A 175 -12.00 -9.30 1.39
N ASP A 176 -13.11 -10.04 1.32
CA ASP A 176 -14.20 -9.96 2.28
C ASP A 176 -13.74 -10.47 3.67
N LYS A 177 -12.88 -11.50 3.71
CA LYS A 177 -12.22 -11.96 4.94
C LYS A 177 -11.36 -10.86 5.57
N LEU A 178 -10.47 -10.24 4.80
CA LEU A 178 -9.62 -9.14 5.28
C LEU A 178 -10.44 -7.96 5.77
N LEU A 179 -11.49 -7.61 5.04
CA LEU A 179 -12.41 -6.53 5.44
C LEU A 179 -13.08 -6.86 6.77
N SER A 180 -13.63 -8.05 6.90
CA SER A 180 -14.29 -8.51 8.13
C SER A 180 -13.34 -8.47 9.33
N ILE A 181 -12.14 -9.01 9.20
CA ILE A 181 -11.13 -8.99 10.26
C ILE A 181 -10.80 -7.54 10.67
N ASN A 182 -10.57 -6.67 9.69
CA ASN A 182 -10.21 -5.27 9.94
C ASN A 182 -11.33 -4.53 10.67
N LEU A 183 -12.58 -4.66 10.21
CA LEU A 183 -13.73 -4.02 10.86
C LEU A 183 -13.96 -4.54 12.27
N ASN A 184 -13.75 -5.84 12.53
CA ASN A 184 -13.84 -6.41 13.86
C ASN A 184 -12.77 -5.87 14.81
N LEU A 185 -11.51 -5.77 14.35
CA LEU A 185 -10.42 -5.17 15.13
C LEU A 185 -10.70 -3.70 15.47
N ILE A 186 -11.24 -2.93 14.52
CA ILE A 186 -11.63 -1.54 14.73
C ILE A 186 -12.78 -1.45 15.75
N ARG A 187 -13.79 -2.31 15.63
CA ARG A 187 -14.90 -2.38 16.58
C ARG A 187 -14.42 -2.72 17.98
N ASP A 188 -13.56 -3.70 18.12
CA ASP A 188 -13.00 -4.10 19.44
C ASP A 188 -12.16 -2.98 20.05
N GLN A 189 -11.40 -2.27 19.25
CA GLN A 189 -10.64 -1.11 19.68
C GLN A 189 -11.56 0.05 20.13
N ARG A 190 -12.67 0.32 19.44
CA ARG A 190 -13.69 1.30 19.86
C ARG A 190 -14.32 0.91 21.19
N LEU A 191 -14.60 -0.36 21.38
CA LEU A 191 -15.10 -0.94 22.65
C LEU A 191 -14.07 -0.89 23.79
N GLY A 192 -12.83 -0.50 23.53
CA GLY A 192 -11.77 -0.44 24.53
C GLY A 192 -11.15 -1.78 24.88
N LYS A 193 -11.38 -2.82 24.07
CA LYS A 193 -10.69 -4.10 24.20
C LYS A 193 -9.22 -3.97 23.80
N ALA A 194 -8.38 -4.83 24.35
CA ALA A 194 -6.98 -4.92 23.95
C ALA A 194 -6.89 -5.42 22.49
N VAL A 195 -6.40 -4.59 21.58
CA VAL A 195 -6.19 -4.92 20.18
C VAL A 195 -4.72 -4.73 19.85
N ASP A 196 -4.16 -5.65 19.08
CA ASP A 196 -2.81 -5.46 18.52
C ASP A 196 -2.85 -4.33 17.48
N THR A 197 -2.43 -3.15 17.92
CA THR A 197 -2.38 -1.96 17.07
C THR A 197 -1.34 -2.08 15.95
N THR A 198 -0.31 -2.93 16.13
CA THR A 198 0.70 -3.20 15.09
C THR A 198 0.08 -4.01 13.96
N GLN A 199 -0.65 -5.07 14.31
CA GLN A 199 -1.39 -5.88 13.35
C GLN A 199 -2.38 -5.03 12.56
N LEU A 200 -3.14 -4.17 13.23
CA LEU A 200 -4.07 -3.26 12.57
C LEU A 200 -3.34 -2.32 11.59
N LYS A 201 -2.19 -1.75 11.99
CA LYS A 201 -1.37 -0.90 11.11
C LYS A 201 -0.82 -1.67 9.90
N ASN A 202 -0.33 -2.88 10.10
CA ASN A 202 0.18 -3.72 9.01
C ASN A 202 -0.92 -4.04 7.99
N LEU A 203 -2.10 -4.41 8.46
CA LEU A 203 -3.27 -4.59 7.59
C LEU A 203 -3.60 -3.32 6.80
N TRP A 204 -3.54 -2.16 7.44
CA TRP A 204 -3.75 -0.89 6.76
C TRP A 204 -2.70 -0.64 5.68
N VAL A 205 -1.44 -0.93 5.94
CA VAL A 205 -0.37 -0.79 4.94
C VAL A 205 -0.60 -1.74 3.76
N LEU A 206 -1.06 -2.96 4.01
CA LEU A 206 -1.40 -3.93 2.96
C LEU A 206 -2.58 -3.49 2.10
N LEU A 207 -3.60 -2.92 2.75
CA LEU A 207 -4.84 -2.48 2.11
C LEU A 207 -4.70 -1.08 1.47
N HIS A 208 -3.60 -0.35 1.73
CA HIS A 208 -3.44 1.07 1.34
C HIS A 208 -2.86 1.31 -0.04
N GLY A 209 -2.65 0.28 -0.85
CA GLY A 209 -2.26 0.51 -2.24
C GLY A 209 -3.26 1.46 -2.93
N PRO A 210 -2.82 2.24 -3.94
CA PRO A 210 -3.69 3.16 -4.69
C PRO A 210 -4.99 2.53 -5.20
N TRP A 211 -4.99 1.21 -5.36
CA TRP A 211 -6.13 0.41 -5.81
C TRP A 211 -7.23 0.28 -4.75
N PHE A 212 -6.89 0.04 -3.50
CA PHE A 212 -7.89 -0.05 -2.42
C PHE A 212 -8.60 1.29 -2.22
N TYR A 213 -7.86 2.39 -2.32
CA TYR A 213 -8.43 3.72 -2.21
C TYR A 213 -9.35 4.08 -3.39
N LYS A 214 -8.92 3.78 -4.62
CA LYS A 214 -9.71 4.07 -5.83
C LYS A 214 -10.94 3.17 -5.97
N SER A 215 -10.93 1.98 -5.41
CA SER A 215 -12.06 1.05 -5.49
C SER A 215 -13.22 1.42 -4.58
N GLY A 216 -13.03 2.32 -3.60
CA GLY A 216 -14.04 2.67 -2.58
C GLY A 216 -14.46 1.50 -1.68
N PHE A 217 -13.80 0.36 -1.86
CA PHE A 217 -14.15 -0.93 -1.28
C PHE A 217 -14.14 -0.92 0.25
N PHE A 218 -13.19 -0.23 0.86
CA PHE A 218 -13.05 -0.19 2.31
C PHE A 218 -13.84 0.98 2.93
N GLU A 219 -13.91 2.12 2.25
CA GLU A 219 -14.45 3.36 2.78
C GLU A 219 -15.91 3.22 3.24
N LYS A 220 -16.76 2.69 2.35
CA LYS A 220 -18.18 2.53 2.67
C LYS A 220 -18.43 1.57 3.83
N PRO A 221 -17.92 0.30 3.85
CA PRO A 221 -18.12 -0.59 4.99
C PRO A 221 -17.56 -0.07 6.31
N PHE A 222 -16.44 0.66 6.27
CA PHE A 222 -15.88 1.30 7.46
C PHE A 222 -16.80 2.40 8.00
N MET A 223 -17.35 3.24 7.11
CA MET A 223 -18.31 4.27 7.50
C MET A 223 -19.59 3.67 8.05
N ASP A 224 -20.13 2.64 7.38
CA ASP A 224 -21.32 1.92 7.83
C ASP A 224 -21.10 1.32 9.23
N CYS A 225 -19.96 0.68 9.47
CA CYS A 225 -19.56 0.16 10.78
C CYS A 225 -19.42 1.26 11.85
N ALA A 226 -18.91 2.44 11.47
CA ALA A 226 -18.82 3.57 12.39
C ALA A 226 -20.21 4.13 12.74
N VAL A 227 -21.07 4.30 11.74
CA VAL A 227 -22.45 4.74 11.92
C VAL A 227 -23.21 3.79 12.84
N GLU A 228 -23.15 2.49 12.59
CA GLU A 228 -23.78 1.46 13.42
C GLU A 228 -23.29 1.51 14.87
N PHE A 229 -21.97 1.55 15.06
CA PHE A 229 -21.36 1.60 16.40
C PHE A 229 -21.80 2.83 17.19
N TYR A 230 -21.65 4.03 16.61
CA TYR A 230 -21.96 5.26 17.33
C TYR A 230 -23.46 5.49 17.52
N SER A 231 -24.31 4.99 16.62
CA SER A 231 -25.76 5.01 16.80
C SER A 231 -26.20 4.13 17.98
N ALA A 232 -25.66 2.91 18.08
CA ALA A 232 -25.98 2.02 19.18
C ALA A 232 -25.50 2.58 20.53
N GLU A 233 -24.27 3.09 20.59
CA GLU A 233 -23.67 3.69 21.79
C GLU A 233 -24.43 4.93 22.25
N SER A 234 -24.82 5.80 21.31
CA SER A 234 -25.60 7.01 21.57
C SER A 234 -26.96 6.69 22.19
N LEU A 235 -27.68 5.70 21.65
CA LEU A 235 -28.98 5.28 22.16
C LEU A 235 -28.88 4.72 23.58
N GLN A 236 -27.94 3.78 23.77
CA GLN A 236 -27.73 3.13 25.08
C GLN A 236 -27.37 4.13 26.17
N PHE A 237 -26.45 5.06 25.91
CA PHE A 237 -25.99 6.00 26.91
C PHE A 237 -27.02 7.09 27.22
N LYS A 238 -27.81 7.51 26.23
CA LYS A 238 -28.90 8.48 26.37
C LYS A 238 -30.00 7.98 27.32
N GLU A 239 -30.34 6.69 27.28
CA GLU A 239 -31.35 6.11 28.16
C GLU A 239 -30.90 6.04 29.64
N GLN A 240 -29.60 5.96 29.86
CA GLN A 240 -29.00 5.70 31.17
C GLN A 240 -28.43 6.96 31.85
N SER A 241 -28.39 8.13 31.18
CA SER A 241 -27.66 9.30 31.66
C SER A 241 -28.48 10.58 31.56
N ASP A 242 -28.14 11.53 32.48
CA ASP A 242 -28.57 12.93 32.31
C ASP A 242 -27.77 13.65 31.20
N ILE A 243 -28.21 14.85 30.83
CA ILE A 243 -27.63 15.62 29.73
C ILE A 243 -26.13 15.94 29.97
N PRO A 244 -25.70 16.44 31.16
CA PRO A 244 -24.29 16.73 31.38
C PRO A 244 -23.38 15.50 31.24
N HIS A 245 -23.80 14.34 31.75
CA HIS A 245 -23.05 13.09 31.63
C HIS A 245 -23.02 12.61 30.18
N TYR A 246 -24.13 12.72 29.45
CA TYR A 246 -24.18 12.41 28.04
C TYR A 246 -23.17 13.25 27.22
N LEU A 247 -23.18 14.57 27.38
CA LEU A 247 -22.28 15.46 26.67
C LEU A 247 -20.80 15.20 26.98
N LYS A 248 -20.47 14.89 28.23
CA LYS A 248 -19.13 14.50 28.63
C LYS A 248 -18.69 13.19 27.96
N HIS A 249 -19.59 12.22 27.88
CA HIS A 249 -19.35 10.97 27.18
C HIS A 249 -19.11 11.19 25.69
N VAL A 250 -19.93 11.99 25.03
CA VAL A 250 -19.79 12.38 23.62
C VAL A 250 -18.42 13.03 23.36
N GLU A 251 -18.02 13.97 24.23
CA GLU A 251 -16.69 14.59 24.11
C GLU A 251 -15.54 13.57 24.18
N GLN A 252 -15.64 12.60 25.09
CA GLN A 252 -14.66 11.53 25.22
C GLN A 252 -14.61 10.64 23.98
N MET A 253 -15.76 10.28 23.42
CA MET A 253 -15.83 9.47 22.19
C MET A 253 -15.24 10.20 21.00
N LEU A 254 -15.58 11.46 20.79
CA LEU A 254 -15.03 12.28 19.71
C LEU A 254 -13.52 12.44 19.83
N ARG A 255 -13.00 12.64 21.05
CA ARG A 255 -11.57 12.74 21.31
C ARG A 255 -10.87 11.42 20.98
N LYS A 256 -11.41 10.29 21.45
CA LYS A 256 -10.87 8.96 21.19
C LYS A 256 -10.83 8.65 19.69
N GLU A 257 -11.93 8.92 18.96
CA GLU A 257 -11.97 8.68 17.52
C GLU A 257 -11.00 9.60 16.75
N LYS A 258 -10.84 10.84 17.18
CA LYS A 258 -9.85 11.77 16.63
C LYS A 258 -8.40 11.28 16.83
N GLU A 259 -8.11 10.67 17.97
CA GLU A 259 -6.83 10.02 18.27
C GLU A 259 -6.62 8.78 17.40
N ASN A 260 -7.65 7.93 17.28
CA ASN A 260 -7.62 6.78 16.38
C ASN A 260 -7.33 7.17 14.94
N CYS A 261 -7.96 8.25 14.46
CA CYS A 261 -7.68 8.81 13.13
C CYS A 261 -6.24 9.30 12.97
N ARG A 262 -5.57 9.71 14.04
CA ARG A 262 -4.17 10.17 13.98
C ARG A 262 -3.17 9.03 14.00
N HIS A 263 -3.44 8.00 14.76
CA HIS A 263 -2.48 6.96 15.10
C HIS A 263 -2.72 5.64 14.39
N LEU A 264 -3.97 5.35 14.01
CA LEU A 264 -4.37 4.07 13.44
C LEU A 264 -4.88 4.18 12.01
N TYR A 265 -5.56 5.28 11.66
CA TYR A 265 -6.21 5.43 10.34
C TYR A 265 -5.44 6.45 9.51
N PHE A 266 -4.61 5.98 8.59
CA PHE A 266 -3.70 6.84 7.80
C PHE A 266 -4.37 7.71 6.71
N PHE A 267 -5.71 7.77 6.63
CA PHE A 267 -6.42 8.49 5.56
C PHE A 267 -6.72 9.95 5.91
N ARG A 268 -5.96 10.89 5.37
CA ARG A 268 -6.23 12.33 5.56
C ARG A 268 -7.59 12.75 4.99
N GLY A 269 -7.99 12.25 3.81
CA GLY A 269 -9.28 12.58 3.18
C GLY A 269 -10.51 12.03 3.91
N PHE A 270 -10.36 10.87 4.51
CA PHE A 270 -11.43 10.14 5.17
C PHE A 270 -11.76 10.64 6.59
N LYS A 271 -10.76 11.18 7.28
CA LYS A 271 -10.91 11.69 8.64
C LYS A 271 -12.04 12.73 8.78
N LYS A 272 -12.12 13.64 7.82
CA LYS A 272 -13.15 14.70 7.86
C LYS A 272 -14.54 14.10 7.78
N SER A 273 -14.80 13.25 6.80
CA SER A 273 -16.09 12.59 6.60
C SER A 273 -16.49 11.72 7.79
N LEU A 274 -15.53 10.99 8.37
CA LEU A 274 -15.78 10.19 9.58
C LEU A 274 -16.16 11.08 10.76
N MET A 275 -15.37 12.11 11.06
CA MET A 275 -15.66 13.00 12.20
C MET A 275 -17.00 13.70 12.04
N GLU A 276 -17.33 14.20 10.83
CA GLU A 276 -18.62 14.80 10.54
C GLU A 276 -19.79 13.82 10.73
N ALA A 277 -19.63 12.54 10.34
CA ALA A 277 -20.63 11.51 10.56
C ALA A 277 -20.82 11.21 12.05
N VAL A 278 -19.73 11.04 12.79
CA VAL A 278 -19.77 10.77 14.24
C VAL A 278 -20.37 11.94 15.00
N GLU A 279 -19.97 13.19 14.70
CA GLU A 279 -20.57 14.39 15.32
C GLU A 279 -22.06 14.51 15.02
N ARG A 280 -22.49 14.21 13.80
CA ARG A 280 -23.91 14.22 13.46
C ARG A 280 -24.70 13.22 14.30
N ILE A 281 -24.23 11.97 14.39
CA ILE A 281 -24.92 10.92 15.12
C ILE A 281 -24.97 11.23 16.63
N LEU A 282 -23.85 11.62 17.22
CA LEU A 282 -23.76 11.83 18.65
C LEU A 282 -24.40 13.14 19.15
N LEU A 283 -24.45 14.17 18.31
CA LEU A 283 -24.96 15.49 18.71
C LEU A 283 -26.24 15.89 17.96
N ARG A 284 -26.19 16.00 16.61
CA ARG A 284 -27.27 16.63 15.85
C ARG A 284 -28.58 15.85 15.89
N ASP A 285 -28.50 14.53 15.84
CA ASP A 285 -29.69 13.67 15.86
C ASP A 285 -30.38 13.65 17.24
N HIS A 286 -29.75 14.26 18.26
CA HIS A 286 -30.26 14.35 19.63
C HIS A 286 -30.47 15.77 20.14
N VAL A 287 -30.23 16.81 19.33
CA VAL A 287 -30.37 18.23 19.73
C VAL A 287 -31.76 18.53 20.22
N SER A 288 -32.81 18.07 19.57
CA SER A 288 -34.19 18.29 19.99
C SER A 288 -34.47 17.79 21.39
N VAL A 289 -33.97 16.57 21.70
CA VAL A 289 -34.19 15.95 23.01
C VAL A 289 -33.28 16.54 24.09
N ILE A 290 -32.11 17.08 23.71
CA ILE A 290 -31.21 17.81 24.62
C ILE A 290 -31.79 19.16 25.01
N LEU A 291 -32.56 19.83 24.09
CA LEU A 291 -33.18 21.12 24.32
C LEU A 291 -34.54 21.05 25.03
N GLU A 292 -35.21 19.89 25.03
CA GLU A 292 -36.50 19.65 25.64
C GLU A 292 -36.43 19.21 27.12
N LYS A 293 -35.23 18.89 27.63
CA LYS A 293 -34.92 18.52 29.02
C LYS A 293 -34.20 19.66 29.78
#